data_82ea3ae3b5fb79d2f3799357524c3702
#
_entry.id   82ea3ae3b5fb79d2f3799357524c3702
#
_cell.length_a   1.000
_cell.length_b   1.000
_cell.length_c   1.000
_cell.angle_alpha   90.00
_cell.angle_beta   90.00
_cell.angle_gamma   90.00
#
_symmetry.space_group_name_H-M   'P 1'
#
loop_
_entity.id
_entity.type
_entity.pdbx_description
1 polymer ?
#
loop_
_entity_poly.entity_id
_entity_poly.type
_entity_poly.pdbx_seq_one_letter_code
_entity_poly.pdbx_strand_id
1 'polypeptide(L)'
;VRCALFPLPVMPLPGERLHLHVFEPRYQELFNQLEGMEIEEFGIPCMHEGKPSGAGGMMRLIYVEKRWPDGCRDVVVECTGVFRVDPETPFSPADGTTYPA
;
A
#
# COMPACT_ATOMS: atom_id res chain seq x y z
N VAL A 1 -7.64 -8.20 10.55
CA VAL A 1 -7.87 -7.04 9.70
C VAL A 1 -7.32 -7.28 8.32
N ARG A 2 -8.14 -7.11 7.31
CA ARG A 2 -7.70 -7.25 5.92
C ARG A 2 -7.10 -5.93 5.44
N CYS A 3 -5.97 -6.04 4.76
CA CYS A 3 -5.25 -4.89 4.26
C CYS A 3 -4.64 -5.23 2.90
N ALA A 4 -4.91 -4.40 1.90
CA ALA A 4 -4.23 -4.50 0.63
C ALA A 4 -2.77 -4.07 0.79
N LEU A 5 -1.85 -4.73 0.11
CA LEU A 5 -0.42 -4.45 0.23
C LEU A 5 0.15 -3.94 -1.07
N PHE A 6 1.04 -2.98 -0.95
CA PHE A 6 1.83 -2.44 -2.05
C PHE A 6 3.30 -2.57 -1.66
N PRO A 7 3.98 -3.68 -2.05
CA PRO A 7 5.38 -3.87 -1.67
C PRO A 7 6.29 -2.90 -2.40
N LEU A 8 7.05 -2.15 -1.63
CA LEU A 8 8.03 -1.19 -2.12
C LEU A 8 9.32 -1.34 -1.31
N PRO A 9 10.48 -1.00 -1.89
CA PRO A 9 11.76 -1.10 -1.18
C PRO A 9 12.00 0.10 -0.25
N VAL A 10 10.97 0.48 0.50
CA VAL A 10 11.02 1.60 1.44
C VAL A 10 10.33 1.20 2.73
N MET A 11 10.72 1.81 3.83
CA MET A 11 10.12 1.61 5.14
C MET A 11 9.69 2.98 5.67
N PRO A 12 8.46 3.41 5.38
CA PRO A 12 8.01 4.72 5.82
C PRO A 12 7.82 4.75 7.34
N LEU A 13 8.16 5.90 7.93
CA LEU A 13 7.90 6.17 9.34
C LEU A 13 6.59 6.95 9.49
N PRO A 14 5.88 6.79 10.62
CA PRO A 14 4.65 7.54 10.84
C PRO A 14 4.85 9.04 10.63
N GLY A 15 3.96 9.65 9.85
CA GLY A 15 4.03 11.06 9.47
C GLY A 15 4.77 11.35 8.17
N GLU A 16 5.51 10.39 7.64
CA GLU A 16 6.21 10.57 6.37
C GLU A 16 5.24 10.52 5.20
N ARG A 17 5.52 11.35 4.18
CA ARG A 17 4.80 11.34 2.91
C ARG A 17 5.69 10.79 1.81
N LEU A 18 5.10 9.98 0.95
CA LEU A 18 5.78 9.39 -0.20
C LEU A 18 5.08 9.81 -1.48
N HIS A 19 5.88 10.02 -2.53
CA HIS A 19 5.39 10.26 -3.88
C HIS A 19 5.54 8.95 -4.66
N LEU A 20 4.43 8.40 -5.14
CA LEU A 20 4.44 7.11 -5.83
C LEU A 20 3.93 7.26 -7.25
N HIS A 21 4.56 6.53 -8.18
CA HIS A 21 4.08 6.39 -9.55
C HIS A 21 3.39 5.03 -9.66
N VAL A 22 2.08 5.04 -9.88
CA VAL A 22 1.25 3.84 -9.94
C VAL A 22 1.04 3.48 -11.40
N PHE A 23 1.66 2.39 -11.87
CA PHE A 23 1.59 1.99 -13.28
C PHE A 23 1.11 0.54 -13.48
N GLU A 24 1.31 -0.35 -12.51
CA GLU A 24 0.88 -1.73 -12.66
C GLU A 24 -0.63 -1.85 -12.46
N PRO A 25 -1.35 -2.63 -13.32
CA PRO A 25 -2.81 -2.74 -13.25
C PRO A 25 -3.35 -3.11 -11.88
N ARG A 26 -2.70 -4.05 -11.16
CA ARG A 26 -3.13 -4.47 -9.82
C ARG A 26 -3.07 -3.32 -8.80
N TYR A 27 -2.10 -2.41 -8.95
CA TYR A 27 -1.98 -1.26 -8.05
C TYR A 27 -2.85 -0.10 -8.52
N GLN A 28 -3.11 0.01 -9.81
CA GLN A 28 -4.13 0.95 -10.32
C GLN A 28 -5.50 0.61 -9.70
N GLU A 29 -5.84 -0.68 -9.62
CA GLU A 29 -7.08 -1.13 -8.99
C GLU A 29 -7.09 -0.81 -7.49
N LEU A 30 -5.98 -1.02 -6.80
CA LEU A 30 -5.85 -0.63 -5.40
C LEU A 30 -6.18 0.86 -5.20
N PHE A 31 -5.61 1.72 -6.04
CA PHE A 31 -5.85 3.16 -5.93
C PHE A 31 -7.24 3.56 -6.42
N ASN A 32 -7.85 2.81 -7.34
CA ASN A 32 -9.27 2.99 -7.67
C ASN A 32 -10.14 2.79 -6.42
N GLN A 33 -9.85 1.77 -5.64
CA GLN A 33 -10.59 1.49 -4.39
C GLN A 33 -10.34 2.56 -3.33
N LEU A 34 -9.11 3.06 -3.21
CA LEU A 34 -8.78 4.15 -2.30
C LEU A 34 -9.50 5.44 -2.68
N GLU A 35 -9.50 5.78 -3.96
CA GLU A 35 -10.17 6.98 -4.45
C GLU A 35 -11.68 6.86 -4.35
N GLY A 36 -12.23 5.66 -4.57
CA GLY A 36 -13.65 5.38 -4.40
C GLY A 36 -14.09 5.20 -2.97
N MET A 37 -13.17 5.31 -2.03
CA MET A 37 -13.42 5.14 -0.59
C MET A 37 -13.95 3.76 -0.21
N GLU A 38 -13.70 2.75 -1.05
CA GLU A 38 -14.02 1.36 -0.74
C GLU A 38 -13.08 0.80 0.32
N ILE A 39 -11.84 1.30 0.33
CA ILE A 39 -10.87 1.04 1.39
C ILE A 39 -10.28 2.38 1.82
N GLU A 40 -9.83 2.45 3.07
CA GLU A 40 -9.29 3.70 3.63
C GLU A 40 -7.77 3.74 3.62
N GLU A 41 -7.14 2.59 3.77
CA GLU A 41 -5.69 2.49 3.93
C GLU A 41 -5.16 1.26 3.21
N PHE A 42 -3.85 1.28 2.93
CA PHE A 42 -3.12 0.12 2.43
C PHE A 42 -1.79 0.02 3.17
N GLY A 43 -1.11 -1.12 3.03
CA GLY A 43 0.14 -1.36 3.72
C GLY A 43 1.34 -1.38 2.78
N ILE A 44 2.46 -0.81 3.21
CA ILE A 44 3.76 -1.02 2.59
C ILE A 44 4.53 -1.95 3.52
N PRO A 45 4.64 -3.25 3.19
CA PRO A 45 5.32 -4.20 4.05
C PRO A 45 6.84 -4.05 3.95
N CYS A 46 7.52 -4.35 5.05
CA CYS A 46 8.96 -4.56 5.03
C CYS A 46 9.22 -5.89 4.34
N MET A 47 9.97 -5.90 3.24
CA MET A 47 10.22 -7.10 2.45
C MET A 47 11.55 -7.75 2.84
N HIS A 48 11.54 -9.08 3.00
CA HIS A 48 12.73 -9.88 3.24
C HIS A 48 12.65 -11.14 2.37
N GLU A 49 13.64 -11.33 1.52
CA GLU A 49 13.70 -12.47 0.59
C GLU A 49 12.41 -12.62 -0.25
N GLY A 50 11.87 -11.51 -0.72
CA GLY A 50 10.67 -11.49 -1.56
C GLY A 50 9.36 -11.68 -0.81
N LYS A 51 9.38 -11.71 0.53
CA LYS A 51 8.20 -11.92 1.37
C LYS A 51 8.05 -10.81 2.39
N PRO A 52 6.81 -10.44 2.78
CA PRO A 52 6.60 -9.54 3.89
C PRO A 52 7.18 -10.13 5.18
N SER A 53 7.87 -9.31 5.95
CA SER A 53 8.52 -9.75 7.18
C SER A 53 8.39 -8.69 8.26
N GLY A 54 7.99 -9.12 9.47
CA GLY A 54 7.95 -8.28 10.66
C GLY A 54 6.81 -7.26 10.62
N ALA A 55 7.12 -6.04 10.27
CA ALA A 55 6.15 -4.95 10.28
C ALA A 55 6.16 -4.19 8.95
N GLY A 56 5.21 -3.30 8.77
CA GLY A 56 5.14 -2.40 7.63
C GLY A 56 4.48 -1.10 8.00
N GLY A 57 4.50 -0.14 7.07
CA GLY A 57 3.83 1.14 7.23
C GLY A 57 2.40 1.08 6.73
N MET A 58 1.46 1.59 7.53
CA MET A 58 0.08 1.76 7.12
C MET A 58 -0.05 3.12 6.44
N MET A 59 -0.58 3.15 5.23
CA MET A 59 -0.58 4.33 4.38
C MET A 59 -1.99 4.78 4.04
N ARG A 60 -2.15 6.09 3.92
CA ARG A 60 -3.38 6.72 3.47
C ARG A 60 -3.11 7.58 2.24
N LEU A 61 -4.00 7.52 1.25
CA LEU A 61 -3.94 8.40 0.08
C LEU A 61 -4.30 9.83 0.49
N ILE A 62 -3.41 10.77 0.19
CA ILE A 62 -3.64 12.19 0.47
C ILE A 62 -4.25 12.86 -0.75
N TYR A 63 -3.57 12.77 -1.91
CA TYR A 63 -4.12 13.30 -3.16
C TYR A 63 -3.43 12.68 -4.38
N VAL A 64 -4.06 12.83 -5.54
CA VAL A 64 -3.51 12.41 -6.83
C VAL A 64 -2.93 13.66 -7.49
N GLU A 65 -1.62 13.65 -7.76
CA GLU A 65 -0.92 14.77 -8.38
C GLU A 65 -1.14 14.84 -9.89
N LYS A 66 -1.14 13.69 -10.54
CA LYS A 66 -1.22 13.59 -12.00
C LYS A 66 -1.86 12.29 -12.42
N ARG A 67 -2.63 12.34 -13.51
CA ARG A 67 -3.25 11.17 -14.14
C ARG A 67 -2.89 11.09 -15.61
N TRP A 68 -2.77 9.86 -16.10
CA TRP A 68 -2.60 9.56 -17.52
C TRP A 68 -3.81 8.78 -18.04
N PRO A 69 -4.09 8.84 -19.37
CA PRO A 69 -5.25 8.12 -19.93
C PRO A 69 -5.23 6.60 -19.78
N ASP A 70 -4.06 6.01 -19.63
CA ASP A 70 -3.89 4.55 -19.45
C ASP A 70 -4.17 4.06 -18.03
N GLY A 71 -4.52 4.96 -17.12
CA GLY A 71 -4.78 4.62 -15.73
C GLY A 71 -3.59 4.82 -14.79
N CYS A 72 -2.40 5.10 -15.32
CA CYS A 72 -1.25 5.46 -14.50
C CYS A 72 -1.52 6.76 -13.76
N ARG A 73 -0.94 6.89 -12.59
CA ARG A 73 -1.11 8.10 -11.79
C ARG A 73 0.04 8.31 -10.83
N ASP A 74 0.34 9.57 -10.55
CA ASP A 74 1.25 9.96 -9.48
C ASP A 74 0.42 10.38 -8.28
N VAL A 75 0.74 9.82 -7.12
CA VAL A 75 -0.02 10.03 -5.89
C VAL A 75 0.90 10.42 -4.75
N VAL A 76 0.32 11.11 -3.76
CA VAL A 76 0.97 11.37 -2.49
C VAL A 76 0.24 10.59 -1.42
N VAL A 77 0.99 9.81 -0.66
CA VAL A 77 0.47 9.00 0.43
C VAL A 77 1.21 9.35 1.72
N GLU A 78 0.57 9.15 2.85
CA GLU A 78 1.15 9.45 4.16
C GLU A 78 1.08 8.23 5.06
N CYS A 79 2.17 7.97 5.77
CA CYS A 79 2.21 6.89 6.74
C CYS A 79 1.45 7.31 8.00
N THR A 80 0.42 6.54 8.36
CA THR A 80 -0.43 6.82 9.52
C THR A 80 -0.10 5.94 10.72
N GLY A 81 0.72 4.92 10.53
CA GLY A 81 1.06 4.01 11.61
C GLY A 81 1.84 2.82 11.12
N VAL A 82 1.88 1.78 11.94
CA VAL A 82 2.61 0.54 11.69
C VAL A 82 1.65 -0.64 11.82
N PHE A 83 1.81 -1.63 10.95
CA PHE A 83 1.10 -2.90 11.09
C PHE A 83 2.11 -4.05 11.22
N ARG A 84 1.64 -5.18 11.72
CA ARG A 84 2.46 -6.39 11.82
C ARG A 84 2.02 -7.40 10.78
N VAL A 85 3.00 -8.08 10.22
CA VAL A 85 2.77 -9.14 9.22
C VAL A 85 2.70 -10.47 9.95
N ASP A 86 1.62 -11.24 9.69
CA ASP A 86 1.51 -12.61 10.14
C ASP A 86 2.37 -13.49 9.22
N PRO A 87 3.43 -14.14 9.74
CA PRO A 87 4.34 -14.92 8.90
C PRO A 87 3.67 -16.15 8.28
N GLU A 88 2.53 -16.58 8.79
CA GLU A 88 1.80 -17.74 8.26
C GLU A 88 0.76 -17.37 7.21
N THR A 89 0.45 -16.08 7.05
CA THR A 89 -0.52 -15.62 6.07
C THR A 89 0.13 -15.55 4.70
N PRO A 90 -0.46 -16.20 3.66
CA PRO A 90 0.08 -16.09 2.30
C PRO A 90 0.10 -14.65 1.82
N PHE A 91 1.21 -14.26 1.20
CA PHE A 91 1.35 -12.92 0.65
C PHE A 91 0.72 -12.84 -0.74
N SER A 92 -0.12 -11.83 -0.95
CA SER A 92 -0.71 -11.57 -2.24
C SER A 92 -0.93 -10.04 -2.38
N PRO A 93 -0.08 -9.34 -3.13
CA PRO A 93 -0.16 -7.89 -3.23
C PRO A 93 -1.51 -7.44 -3.78
N ALA A 94 -2.06 -6.39 -3.18
CA ALA A 94 -3.29 -5.71 -3.61
C ALA A 94 -4.54 -6.60 -3.72
N ASP A 95 -4.57 -7.74 -3.03
CA ASP A 95 -5.71 -8.67 -3.10
C ASP A 95 -6.51 -8.77 -1.80
N GLY A 96 -6.20 -7.93 -0.83
CA GLY A 96 -6.90 -7.95 0.45
C GLY A 96 -6.40 -9.01 1.41
N THR A 97 -5.15 -9.43 1.29
CA THR A 97 -4.50 -10.35 2.23
C THR A 97 -4.66 -9.83 3.66
N THR A 98 -4.95 -10.76 4.59
CA THR A 98 -5.21 -10.40 5.99
C THR A 98 -3.92 -10.40 6.80
N TYR A 99 -3.67 -9.29 7.50
CA TYR A 99 -2.57 -9.16 8.44
C TYR A 99 -3.08 -8.57 9.74
N PRO A 100 -2.64 -9.07 10.91
CA PRO A 100 -2.99 -8.43 12.17
C PRO A 100 -2.33 -7.06 12.29
N ALA A 101 -3.12 -6.11 12.76
CA ALA A 101 -2.63 -4.75 12.95
C ALA A 101 -1.87 -4.62 14.28
#